data_29558ea953b97de16a9d8f6f8d7f90e0
#
_entry.id   29558ea953b97de16a9d8f6f8d7f90e0
#
_cell.length_a   1.000
_cell.length_b   1.000
_cell.length_c   1.000
_cell.angle_alpha   90.00
_cell.angle_beta   90.00
_cell.angle_gamma   90.00
#
_symmetry.space_group_name_H-M   'P 1'
#
loop_
_entity.id
_entity.type
_entity.pdbx_description
1 polymer ?
#
loop_
_entity_poly.entity_id
_entity_poly.type
_entity_poly.pdbx_seq_one_letter_code
_entity_poly.pdbx_strand_id
1 'polypeptide(L)'
;VGGIVDANQNVHNLNSYFTLNANKKFGDFAVTGSIGNEFNSNHSFSSSVFGYGLVVPTFNNIKNALTYVPSTGTSNTKLFGVFADVAVEYKKFLSLNVKARNDWSSTLAADNNSIFYPAVSGSFVLTEAFSALKNDKINLIKFRASVGEVGKGAPAYGTDSYYVGAGASDGFGPVINFPFNSQAGFTLSNTAGNNKLTPEFTREVSFGADLAFFNNRLTVDATLYNRNTRNVILYVPVSGTSGVTSALQNAGKLSTKGLELLVSGTPIKT
;
A
#
# COMPACT_ATOMS: atom_id res chain seq x y z
N VAL A 1 -34.49 20.07 9.23
CA VAL A 1 -33.10 20.10 9.62
C VAL A 1 -32.35 19.17 8.67
N GLY A 2 -31.54 19.72 7.79
CA GLY A 2 -30.74 18.97 6.82
C GLY A 2 -29.39 19.67 6.65
N GLY A 3 -28.41 18.95 6.08
CA GLY A 3 -27.12 19.48 5.70
C GLY A 3 -26.77 19.06 4.29
N ILE A 4 -25.88 19.81 3.66
CA ILE A 4 -25.34 19.56 2.34
C ILE A 4 -23.83 19.76 2.35
N VAL A 5 -23.12 18.94 1.62
CA VAL A 5 -21.67 19.10 1.41
C VAL A 5 -21.45 19.39 -0.06
N ASP A 6 -20.68 20.43 -0.33
CA ASP A 6 -20.07 20.70 -1.63
C ASP A 6 -18.56 20.51 -1.48
N ALA A 7 -17.99 19.56 -2.22
CA ALA A 7 -16.60 19.18 -2.06
C ALA A 7 -15.92 19.01 -3.42
N ASN A 8 -14.66 19.46 -3.48
CA ASN A 8 -13.78 19.27 -4.62
C ASN A 8 -12.43 18.71 -4.15
N GLN A 9 -11.89 17.78 -4.91
CA GLN A 9 -10.57 17.25 -4.68
C GLN A 9 -9.78 17.24 -5.99
N ASN A 10 -8.59 17.80 -5.95
CA ASN A 10 -7.63 17.78 -7.03
C ASN A 10 -6.44 16.90 -6.62
N VAL A 11 -6.10 15.92 -7.44
CA VAL A 11 -4.98 15.03 -7.20
C VAL A 11 -4.04 15.08 -8.40
N HIS A 12 -2.79 15.40 -8.15
CA HIS A 12 -1.71 15.38 -9.12
C HIS A 12 -0.72 14.28 -8.75
N ASN A 13 -0.65 13.26 -9.60
CA ASN A 13 0.32 12.17 -9.47
C ASN A 13 1.36 12.29 -10.57
N LEU A 14 2.63 12.36 -10.18
CA LEU A 14 3.77 12.24 -11.08
C LEU A 14 4.50 10.94 -10.76
N ASN A 15 4.50 10.02 -11.74
CA ASN A 15 5.28 8.79 -11.67
C ASN A 15 6.32 8.83 -12.78
N SER A 16 7.56 8.60 -12.42
CA SER A 16 8.68 8.47 -13.37
C SER A 16 9.50 7.26 -12.98
N TYR A 17 9.81 6.42 -13.94
CA TYR A 17 10.73 5.30 -13.74
C TYR A 17 11.64 5.12 -14.93
N PHE A 18 12.84 4.68 -14.64
CA PHE A 18 13.85 4.31 -15.61
C PHE A 18 14.32 2.90 -15.29
N THR A 19 14.46 2.05 -16.30
CA THR A 19 14.92 0.68 -16.15
C THR A 19 15.87 0.31 -17.27
N LEU A 20 17.00 -0.28 -16.89
CA LEU A 20 17.93 -0.95 -17.80
C LEU A 20 17.75 -2.46 -17.65
N ASN A 21 17.56 -3.14 -18.76
CA ASN A 21 17.40 -4.59 -18.82
C ASN A 21 18.50 -5.19 -19.67
N ALA A 22 19.07 -6.29 -19.19
CA ALA A 22 20.03 -7.09 -19.92
C ALA A 22 19.62 -8.55 -19.87
N ASN A 23 19.77 -9.26 -20.99
CA ASN A 23 19.56 -10.70 -21.06
C ASN A 23 20.72 -11.35 -21.82
N LYS A 24 21.13 -12.53 -21.36
CA LYS A 24 22.17 -13.31 -22.01
C LYS A 24 21.98 -14.78 -21.75
N LYS A 25 22.27 -15.59 -22.79
CA LYS A 25 22.31 -17.05 -22.65
C LYS A 25 23.76 -17.54 -22.63
N PHE A 26 24.04 -18.46 -21.72
CA PHE A 26 25.34 -19.11 -21.52
C PHE A 26 25.12 -20.62 -21.50
N GLY A 27 25.20 -21.27 -22.65
CA GLY A 27 24.87 -22.70 -22.76
C GLY A 27 23.44 -22.97 -22.30
N ASP A 28 23.32 -23.78 -21.25
CA ASP A 28 22.04 -24.17 -20.65
C ASP A 28 21.41 -23.09 -19.72
N PHE A 29 22.13 -22.03 -19.44
CA PHE A 29 21.67 -20.94 -18.56
C PHE A 29 21.16 -19.75 -19.37
N ALA A 30 20.00 -19.21 -18.98
CA ALA A 30 19.53 -17.89 -19.40
C ALA A 30 19.52 -16.97 -18.18
N VAL A 31 20.19 -15.83 -18.32
CA VAL A 31 20.28 -14.82 -17.25
C VAL A 31 19.61 -13.55 -17.73
N THR A 32 18.70 -13.02 -16.93
CA THR A 32 18.07 -11.71 -17.13
C THR A 32 18.34 -10.87 -15.92
N GLY A 33 18.80 -9.63 -16.14
CA GLY A 33 19.01 -8.66 -15.09
C GLY A 33 18.31 -7.36 -15.39
N SER A 34 17.78 -6.73 -14.37
CA SER A 34 17.19 -5.39 -14.43
C SER A 34 17.72 -4.54 -13.30
N ILE A 35 18.01 -3.27 -13.58
CA ILE A 35 18.28 -2.25 -12.56
C ILE A 35 17.52 -1.00 -12.93
N GLY A 36 16.97 -0.31 -11.94
CA GLY A 36 16.19 0.89 -12.24
C GLY A 36 15.93 1.73 -11.02
N ASN A 37 15.27 2.85 -11.28
CA ASN A 37 14.74 3.73 -10.27
C ASN A 37 13.28 4.08 -10.56
N GLU A 38 12.60 4.49 -9.51
CA GLU A 38 11.23 5.01 -9.56
C GLU A 38 11.14 6.27 -8.71
N PHE A 39 10.46 7.27 -9.20
CA PHE A 39 10.08 8.45 -8.45
C PHE A 39 8.57 8.61 -8.51
N ASN A 40 7.96 8.72 -7.35
CA ASN A 40 6.53 9.00 -7.20
C ASN A 40 6.35 10.28 -6.39
N SER A 41 5.53 11.20 -6.88
CA SER A 41 5.10 12.40 -6.18
C SER A 41 3.59 12.52 -6.26
N ASN A 42 2.95 12.53 -5.11
CA ASN A 42 1.51 12.72 -4.98
C ASN A 42 1.25 14.04 -4.27
N HIS A 43 0.48 14.92 -4.91
CA HIS A 43 -0.04 16.14 -4.35
C HIS A 43 -1.56 16.10 -4.40
N SER A 44 -2.21 16.15 -3.25
CA SER A 44 -3.66 16.20 -3.12
C SER A 44 -4.07 17.49 -2.41
N PHE A 45 -4.98 18.21 -3.03
CA PHE A 45 -5.65 19.37 -2.44
C PHE A 45 -7.14 19.08 -2.40
N SER A 46 -7.75 19.25 -1.24
CA SER A 46 -9.19 19.16 -1.05
C SER A 46 -9.75 20.45 -0.51
N SER A 47 -10.93 20.84 -0.99
CA SER A 47 -11.72 21.92 -0.43
C SER A 47 -13.17 21.48 -0.32
N SER A 48 -13.82 21.79 0.79
CA SER A 48 -15.22 21.48 0.98
C SER A 48 -15.92 22.58 1.78
N VAL A 49 -17.21 22.68 1.57
CA VAL A 49 -18.09 23.51 2.38
C VAL A 49 -19.24 22.63 2.87
N PHE A 50 -19.35 22.48 4.18
CA PHE A 50 -20.53 21.88 4.79
C PHE A 50 -21.52 22.97 5.16
N GLY A 51 -22.73 22.92 4.56
CA GLY A 51 -23.84 23.81 4.86
C GLY A 51 -24.90 23.09 5.69
N TYR A 52 -25.34 23.67 6.79
CA TYR A 52 -26.41 23.12 7.60
C TYR A 52 -27.52 24.14 7.89
N GLY A 53 -28.69 23.61 8.33
CA GLY A 53 -29.89 24.42 8.49
C GLY A 53 -30.49 24.80 7.14
N LEU A 54 -30.88 23.82 6.32
CA LEU A 54 -31.54 24.08 5.04
C LEU A 54 -32.88 24.81 5.24
N VAL A 55 -33.05 25.95 4.60
CA VAL A 55 -34.23 26.80 4.71
C VAL A 55 -35.43 26.20 3.98
N VAL A 56 -35.18 25.70 2.76
CA VAL A 56 -36.22 25.05 1.93
C VAL A 56 -35.95 23.56 1.94
N PRO A 57 -36.83 22.75 2.53
CA PRO A 57 -36.71 21.25 2.43
C PRO A 57 -36.70 20.82 0.97
N THR A 58 -35.92 19.82 0.66
CA THR A 58 -35.76 19.21 -0.70
C THR A 58 -35.00 20.07 -1.73
N PHE A 59 -34.65 21.33 -1.43
CA PHE A 59 -33.77 22.14 -2.31
C PHE A 59 -32.29 21.87 -1.97
N ASN A 60 -31.72 20.89 -2.65
CA ASN A 60 -30.33 20.44 -2.44
C ASN A 60 -29.34 21.39 -3.13
N ASN A 61 -29.10 22.53 -2.56
CA ASN A 61 -28.13 23.52 -3.02
C ASN A 61 -27.42 24.13 -1.81
N ILE A 62 -26.12 24.31 -1.91
CA ILE A 62 -25.30 24.85 -0.81
C ILE A 62 -25.80 26.25 -0.38
N LYS A 63 -26.30 27.07 -1.30
CA LYS A 63 -26.86 28.38 -1.02
C LYS A 63 -28.12 28.37 -0.16
N ASN A 64 -28.75 27.19 0.01
CA ASN A 64 -29.94 27.01 0.83
C ASN A 64 -29.62 26.83 2.33
N ALA A 65 -28.35 26.73 2.69
CA ALA A 65 -27.93 26.57 4.07
C ALA A 65 -27.84 27.90 4.81
N LEU A 66 -28.18 27.91 6.10
CA LEU A 66 -28.04 29.07 6.97
C LEU A 66 -26.61 29.29 7.46
N THR A 67 -25.87 28.21 7.61
CA THR A 67 -24.50 28.26 8.15
C THR A 67 -23.56 27.42 7.28
N TYR A 68 -22.34 27.94 7.08
CA TYR A 68 -21.32 27.33 6.26
C TYR A 68 -20.08 27.05 7.09
N VAL A 69 -19.55 25.86 6.95
CA VAL A 69 -18.27 25.42 7.56
C VAL A 69 -17.32 25.05 6.42
N PRO A 70 -16.43 25.95 6.01
CA PRO A 70 -15.41 25.65 5.02
C PRO A 70 -14.31 24.79 5.62
N SER A 71 -13.73 23.90 4.81
CA SER A 71 -12.57 23.07 5.16
C SER A 71 -11.65 22.95 3.96
N THR A 72 -10.35 22.99 4.20
CA THR A 72 -9.33 22.72 3.18
C THR A 72 -8.30 21.76 3.73
N GLY A 73 -7.78 20.90 2.86
CA GLY A 73 -6.72 19.97 3.21
C GLY A 73 -5.70 19.87 2.09
N THR A 74 -4.43 19.72 2.44
CA THR A 74 -3.35 19.50 1.49
C THR A 74 -2.51 18.30 1.98
N SER A 75 -2.18 17.40 1.07
CA SER A 75 -1.29 16.28 1.36
C SER A 75 -0.25 16.16 0.26
N ASN A 76 1.02 16.12 0.66
CA ASN A 76 2.15 15.94 -0.24
C ASN A 76 2.96 14.73 0.22
N THR A 77 3.16 13.76 -0.68
CA THR A 77 4.05 12.63 -0.42
C THR A 77 4.99 12.42 -1.59
N LYS A 78 6.21 12.04 -1.29
CA LYS A 78 7.23 11.70 -2.28
C LYS A 78 7.89 10.39 -1.89
N LEU A 79 8.13 9.56 -2.89
CA LEU A 79 8.86 8.31 -2.77
C LEU A 79 9.90 8.26 -3.89
N PHE A 80 11.13 7.93 -3.54
CA PHE A 80 12.17 7.60 -4.49
C PHE A 80 12.66 6.19 -4.20
N GLY A 81 12.74 5.34 -5.20
CA GLY A 81 13.17 3.96 -5.06
C GLY A 81 14.24 3.57 -6.07
N VAL A 82 15.17 2.73 -5.66
CA VAL A 82 16.13 2.05 -6.53
C VAL A 82 15.95 0.56 -6.37
N PHE A 83 15.96 -0.18 -7.46
CA PHE A 83 15.76 -1.62 -7.45
C PHE A 83 16.71 -2.35 -8.39
N ALA A 84 16.96 -3.59 -8.06
CA ALA A 84 17.65 -4.55 -8.90
C ALA A 84 16.92 -5.90 -8.87
N ASP A 85 16.92 -6.59 -9.99
CA ASP A 85 16.32 -7.91 -10.19
C ASP A 85 17.26 -8.75 -11.04
N VAL A 86 17.51 -9.99 -10.61
CA VAL A 86 18.29 -10.96 -11.39
C VAL A 86 17.55 -12.27 -11.40
N ALA A 87 17.22 -12.75 -12.59
CA ALA A 87 16.64 -14.07 -12.82
C ALA A 87 17.62 -14.96 -13.55
N VAL A 88 17.78 -16.19 -13.07
CA VAL A 88 18.58 -17.23 -13.70
C VAL A 88 17.69 -18.43 -13.98
N GLU A 89 17.63 -18.84 -15.23
CA GLU A 89 16.93 -20.05 -15.67
C GLU A 89 17.94 -21.08 -16.14
N TYR A 90 17.80 -22.32 -15.68
CA TYR A 90 18.60 -23.46 -16.11
C TYR A 90 17.72 -24.48 -16.83
N LYS A 91 18.08 -24.78 -18.10
CA LYS A 91 17.42 -25.79 -18.98
C LYS A 91 15.89 -25.69 -19.02
N LYS A 92 15.31 -24.49 -18.78
CA LYS A 92 13.87 -24.22 -18.72
C LYS A 92 13.10 -24.90 -17.59
N PHE A 93 13.73 -25.77 -16.79
CA PHE A 93 13.03 -26.46 -15.72
C PHE A 93 13.27 -25.85 -14.33
N LEU A 94 14.40 -25.16 -14.12
CA LEU A 94 14.73 -24.53 -12.86
C LEU A 94 14.90 -23.03 -13.07
N SER A 95 14.19 -22.22 -12.31
CA SER A 95 14.32 -20.76 -12.31
C SER A 95 14.51 -20.24 -10.91
N LEU A 96 15.46 -19.33 -10.73
CA LEU A 96 15.72 -18.59 -9.50
C LEU A 96 15.69 -17.11 -9.81
N ASN A 97 14.97 -16.34 -9.00
CA ASN A 97 14.92 -14.88 -9.12
C ASN A 97 15.26 -14.25 -7.76
N VAL A 98 16.15 -13.27 -7.77
CA VAL A 98 16.55 -12.48 -6.60
C VAL A 98 16.29 -11.02 -6.89
N LYS A 99 15.57 -10.35 -5.98
CA LYS A 99 15.21 -8.94 -6.07
C LYS A 99 15.65 -8.21 -4.82
N ALA A 100 16.04 -6.97 -4.99
CA ALA A 100 16.27 -6.05 -3.90
C ALA A 100 15.78 -4.66 -4.28
N ARG A 101 15.18 -3.96 -3.32
CA ARG A 101 14.73 -2.58 -3.50
C ARG A 101 15.01 -1.77 -2.24
N ASN A 102 15.40 -0.52 -2.43
CA ASN A 102 15.47 0.47 -1.37
C ASN A 102 14.64 1.69 -1.75
N ASP A 103 13.72 2.06 -0.88
CA ASP A 103 12.88 3.24 -1.04
C ASP A 103 13.26 4.30 0.00
N TRP A 104 13.14 5.58 -0.37
CA TRP A 104 13.22 6.73 0.52
C TRP A 104 11.88 7.44 0.50
N SER A 105 11.23 7.48 1.65
CA SER A 105 9.89 8.06 1.80
C SER A 105 9.93 9.40 2.53
N SER A 106 9.27 10.42 1.97
CA SER A 106 9.11 11.73 2.62
C SER A 106 8.17 11.70 3.83
N THR A 107 7.51 10.58 4.10
CA THR A 107 6.56 10.45 5.22
C THR A 107 7.22 9.95 6.51
N LEU A 108 8.52 9.71 6.49
CA LEU A 108 9.33 9.29 7.62
C LEU A 108 10.43 10.33 7.89
N ALA A 109 10.89 10.41 9.15
CA ALA A 109 12.02 11.25 9.51
C ALA A 109 13.30 10.82 8.79
N ALA A 110 14.23 11.74 8.57
CA ALA A 110 15.46 11.52 7.79
C ALA A 110 16.26 10.29 8.26
N ASP A 111 16.29 10.04 9.56
CA ASP A 111 17.02 8.90 10.15
C ASP A 111 16.35 7.54 9.87
N ASN A 112 15.07 7.51 9.50
CA ASN A 112 14.27 6.31 9.30
C ASN A 112 13.60 6.23 7.92
N ASN A 113 13.91 7.14 7.01
CA ASN A 113 13.21 7.25 5.71
C ASN A 113 13.63 6.21 4.67
N SER A 114 14.73 5.50 4.90
CA SER A 114 15.25 4.46 4.01
C SER A 114 14.64 3.11 4.35
N ILE A 115 14.06 2.46 3.36
CA ILE A 115 13.28 1.23 3.49
C ILE A 115 13.87 0.20 2.53
N PHE A 116 14.70 -0.71 3.05
CA PHE A 116 15.29 -1.79 2.25
C PHE A 116 14.50 -3.08 2.41
N TYR A 117 14.20 -3.74 1.29
CA TYR A 117 13.50 -5.01 1.28
C TYR A 117 13.91 -5.93 0.12
N PRO A 118 14.32 -7.17 0.43
CA PRO A 118 14.70 -8.18 -0.53
C PRO A 118 13.56 -9.17 -0.79
N ALA A 119 13.65 -9.86 -1.93
CA ALA A 119 12.82 -11.03 -2.22
C ALA A 119 13.62 -12.08 -3.01
N VAL A 120 13.30 -13.35 -2.75
CA VAL A 120 13.84 -14.48 -3.50
C VAL A 120 12.69 -15.39 -3.87
N SER A 121 12.66 -15.84 -5.12
CA SER A 121 11.69 -16.82 -5.58
C SER A 121 12.35 -17.86 -6.48
N GLY A 122 11.83 -19.09 -6.44
CA GLY A 122 12.28 -20.16 -7.29
C GLY A 122 11.10 -20.96 -7.84
N SER A 123 11.29 -21.54 -9.01
CA SER A 123 10.33 -22.48 -9.58
C SER A 123 11.03 -23.67 -10.20
N PHE A 124 10.39 -24.84 -10.12
CA PHE A 124 10.86 -26.07 -10.67
C PHE A 124 9.77 -26.76 -11.48
N VAL A 125 10.00 -26.92 -12.78
CA VAL A 125 9.08 -27.55 -13.72
C VAL A 125 9.46 -29.03 -13.84
N LEU A 126 8.77 -29.88 -13.07
CA LEU A 126 9.07 -31.31 -12.97
C LEU A 126 8.94 -32.04 -14.32
N THR A 127 7.91 -31.65 -15.10
CA THR A 127 7.66 -32.27 -16.42
C THR A 127 8.66 -31.84 -17.50
N GLU A 128 9.43 -30.77 -17.29
CA GLU A 128 10.52 -30.39 -18.18
C GLU A 128 11.86 -31.03 -17.72
N ALA A 129 12.02 -31.21 -16.41
CA ALA A 129 13.21 -31.92 -15.86
C ALA A 129 13.18 -33.42 -16.17
N PHE A 130 12.00 -34.03 -16.14
CA PHE A 130 11.77 -35.45 -16.37
C PHE A 130 10.70 -35.62 -17.46
N SER A 131 11.14 -35.59 -18.71
CA SER A 131 10.27 -35.66 -19.89
C SER A 131 9.40 -36.94 -19.94
N ALA A 132 9.82 -38.02 -19.29
CA ALA A 132 9.03 -39.24 -19.17
C ALA A 132 7.72 -39.08 -18.39
N LEU A 133 7.59 -38.02 -17.58
CA LEU A 133 6.34 -37.69 -16.86
C LEU A 133 5.30 -36.95 -17.76
N LYS A 134 5.77 -36.31 -18.82
CA LYS A 134 4.92 -35.54 -19.73
C LYS A 134 4.24 -36.48 -20.74
N ASN A 135 2.91 -36.48 -20.72
CA ASN A 135 2.11 -37.33 -21.60
C ASN A 135 0.72 -36.63 -21.82
N ASP A 136 -0.18 -37.29 -22.57
CA ASP A 136 -1.53 -36.72 -22.86
C ASP A 136 -2.39 -36.46 -21.60
N LYS A 137 -2.07 -37.15 -20.50
CA LYS A 137 -2.80 -36.98 -19.22
C LYS A 137 -2.15 -35.94 -18.33
N ILE A 138 -0.83 -35.84 -18.32
CA ILE A 138 -0.03 -34.92 -17.48
C ILE A 138 0.76 -34.01 -18.42
N ASN A 139 0.41 -32.72 -18.46
CA ASN A 139 1.04 -31.75 -19.34
C ASN A 139 2.02 -30.84 -18.58
N LEU A 140 1.68 -30.48 -17.33
CA LEU A 140 2.50 -29.62 -16.50
C LEU A 140 2.43 -30.06 -15.03
N ILE A 141 3.57 -30.17 -14.40
CA ILE A 141 3.74 -30.18 -12.94
C ILE A 141 4.86 -29.20 -12.64
N LYS A 142 4.51 -28.08 -11.98
CA LYS A 142 5.46 -27.04 -11.60
C LYS A 142 5.26 -26.67 -10.14
N PHE A 143 6.34 -26.57 -9.39
CA PHE A 143 6.37 -26.09 -8.03
C PHE A 143 6.99 -24.69 -7.98
N ARG A 144 6.48 -23.86 -7.07
CA ARG A 144 6.94 -22.50 -6.83
C ARG A 144 7.18 -22.30 -5.33
N ALA A 145 8.22 -21.57 -4.98
CA ALA A 145 8.44 -21.12 -3.62
C ALA A 145 8.96 -19.68 -3.64
N SER A 146 8.51 -18.87 -2.71
CA SER A 146 9.05 -17.52 -2.57
C SER A 146 9.11 -17.07 -1.12
N VAL A 147 10.06 -16.18 -0.86
CA VAL A 147 10.13 -15.37 0.36
C VAL A 147 10.47 -13.96 -0.04
N GLY A 148 9.69 -13.01 0.46
CA GLY A 148 9.92 -11.59 0.18
C GLY A 148 9.48 -10.74 1.35
N GLU A 149 10.02 -9.55 1.40
CA GLU A 149 9.62 -8.51 2.32
C GLU A 149 9.23 -7.27 1.53
N VAL A 150 8.22 -6.53 1.98
CA VAL A 150 7.84 -5.21 1.47
C VAL A 150 7.75 -4.23 2.62
N GLY A 151 8.22 -3.00 2.38
CA GLY A 151 8.15 -1.92 3.35
C GLY A 151 7.05 -0.92 3.00
N LYS A 152 6.50 -0.26 4.01
CA LYS A 152 5.52 0.82 3.87
C LYS A 152 5.87 1.96 4.82
N GLY A 153 5.85 3.20 4.32
CA GLY A 153 6.07 4.41 5.12
C GLY A 153 4.89 4.76 6.04
N ALA A 154 5.09 5.79 6.84
CA ALA A 154 4.06 6.35 7.70
C ALA A 154 2.99 7.12 6.90
N PRO A 155 1.84 7.46 7.50
CA PRO A 155 0.94 8.47 6.94
C PRO A 155 1.64 9.82 6.76
N ALA A 156 1.19 10.60 5.78
CA ALA A 156 1.71 11.95 5.57
C ALA A 156 1.59 12.79 6.86
N TYR A 157 2.64 13.53 7.17
CA TYR A 157 2.74 14.39 8.36
C TYR A 157 2.64 13.66 9.71
N GLY A 158 2.76 12.32 9.73
CA GLY A 158 2.67 11.53 10.96
C GLY A 158 3.89 11.68 11.89
N THR A 159 4.98 12.28 11.41
CA THR A 159 6.21 12.47 12.19
C THR A 159 6.17 13.69 13.12
N ASP A 160 5.30 14.67 12.82
CA ASP A 160 5.28 15.96 13.50
C ASP A 160 3.93 16.27 14.13
N SER A 161 3.95 16.93 15.28
CA SER A 161 2.75 17.54 15.85
C SER A 161 2.55 18.92 15.22
N TYR A 162 1.35 19.25 14.83
CA TYR A 162 1.03 20.52 14.14
C TYR A 162 -0.20 21.19 14.74
N TYR A 163 -0.33 22.48 14.49
CA TYR A 163 -1.47 23.25 14.90
C TYR A 163 -2.58 23.21 13.84
N VAL A 164 -3.81 23.14 14.29
CA VAL A 164 -5.03 23.23 13.48
C VAL A 164 -5.87 24.41 13.91
N GLY A 165 -6.80 24.85 13.07
CA GLY A 165 -7.77 25.87 13.45
C GLY A 165 -8.51 25.46 14.73
N ALA A 166 -8.57 26.34 15.70
CA ALA A 166 -9.26 26.06 16.95
C ALA A 166 -10.78 26.06 16.78
N GLY A 167 -11.42 25.24 17.58
CA GLY A 167 -12.86 25.23 17.80
C GLY A 167 -13.14 24.81 19.24
N ALA A 168 -14.18 25.31 19.86
CA ALA A 168 -14.63 24.91 21.17
C ALA A 168 -16.11 24.53 21.14
N SER A 169 -16.42 23.36 21.66
CA SER A 169 -17.78 22.85 21.81
C SER A 169 -17.85 21.93 23.00
N ASP A 170 -18.88 22.07 23.78
CA ASP A 170 -19.23 21.17 24.87
C ASP A 170 -20.23 20.07 24.45
N GLY A 171 -20.64 20.10 23.16
CA GLY A 171 -21.62 19.17 22.60
C GLY A 171 -23.09 19.58 22.86
N PHE A 172 -23.36 20.62 23.66
CA PHE A 172 -24.69 21.02 24.07
C PHE A 172 -25.01 22.49 23.69
N GLY A 173 -24.00 23.33 23.57
CA GLY A 173 -24.13 24.75 23.26
C GLY A 173 -23.68 25.12 21.85
N PRO A 174 -23.70 26.43 21.52
CA PRO A 174 -23.15 26.92 20.26
C PRO A 174 -21.67 26.58 20.13
N VAL A 175 -21.28 26.12 18.96
CA VAL A 175 -19.85 25.88 18.64
C VAL A 175 -19.15 27.21 18.42
N ILE A 176 -18.05 27.45 19.09
CA ILE A 176 -17.14 28.56 18.82
C ILE A 176 -16.12 28.07 17.78
N ASN A 177 -16.19 28.65 16.59
CA ASN A 177 -15.20 28.41 15.54
C ASN A 177 -14.31 29.62 15.37
N PHE A 178 -13.05 29.46 15.19
CA PHE A 178 -12.12 30.53 14.84
C PHE A 178 -11.99 30.64 13.30
N PRO A 179 -11.84 31.91 12.77
CA PRO A 179 -11.72 33.22 13.49
C PRO A 179 -12.99 33.60 14.24
N PHE A 180 -12.85 33.95 15.52
CA PHE A 180 -13.92 34.44 16.36
C PHE A 180 -13.67 35.91 16.68
N ASN A 181 -14.66 36.80 16.45
CA ASN A 181 -14.53 38.25 16.54
C ASN A 181 -13.26 38.78 15.83
N SER A 182 -13.01 38.29 14.60
CA SER A 182 -11.81 38.61 13.79
C SER A 182 -10.47 38.18 14.40
N GLN A 183 -10.48 37.32 15.43
CA GLN A 183 -9.30 36.79 16.04
C GLN A 183 -9.07 35.32 15.57
N ALA A 184 -7.87 35.02 15.06
CA ALA A 184 -7.50 33.68 14.75
C ALA A 184 -7.22 32.88 16.04
N GLY A 185 -7.64 31.60 16.05
CA GLY A 185 -7.34 30.69 17.13
C GLY A 185 -6.77 29.37 16.57
N PHE A 186 -5.75 28.84 17.22
CA PHE A 186 -5.15 27.57 16.88
C PHE A 186 -5.07 26.68 18.10
N THR A 187 -5.22 25.39 17.88
CA THR A 187 -5.00 24.34 18.89
C THR A 187 -4.03 23.30 18.37
N LEU A 188 -3.37 22.60 19.26
CA LEU A 188 -2.57 21.44 18.87
C LEU A 188 -3.50 20.36 18.30
N SER A 189 -3.07 19.68 17.24
CA SER A 189 -3.75 18.49 16.73
C SER A 189 -3.97 17.49 17.87
N ASN A 190 -5.13 16.83 17.88
CA ASN A 190 -5.44 15.79 18.86
C ASN A 190 -4.57 14.52 18.72
N THR A 191 -3.77 14.45 17.68
CA THR A 191 -2.80 13.36 17.46
C THR A 191 -1.39 13.89 17.59
N ALA A 192 -0.63 13.33 18.52
CA ALA A 192 0.81 13.57 18.60
C ALA A 192 1.53 12.88 17.45
N GLY A 193 2.35 13.62 16.73
CA GLY A 193 3.30 13.07 15.78
C GLY A 193 4.46 12.36 16.47
N ASN A 194 5.15 11.50 15.72
CA ASN A 194 6.27 10.74 16.25
C ASN A 194 7.42 10.67 15.23
N ASN A 195 8.47 11.43 15.46
CA ASN A 195 9.65 11.46 14.60
C ASN A 195 10.52 10.19 14.68
N LYS A 196 10.18 9.26 15.58
CA LYS A 196 10.85 7.95 15.73
C LYS A 196 10.11 6.83 15.00
N LEU A 197 9.07 7.16 14.21
CA LEU A 197 8.38 6.16 13.40
C LEU A 197 9.35 5.47 12.46
N THR A 198 9.27 4.14 12.45
CA THR A 198 9.97 3.27 11.51
C THR A 198 8.99 2.70 10.48
N PRO A 199 9.45 2.25 9.32
CA PRO A 199 8.60 1.59 8.34
C PRO A 199 7.87 0.37 8.90
N GLU A 200 6.67 0.13 8.39
CA GLU A 200 6.02 -1.18 8.52
C GLU A 200 6.67 -2.16 7.54
N PHE A 201 6.89 -3.40 7.96
CA PHE A 201 7.40 -4.45 7.09
C PHE A 201 6.47 -5.65 7.07
N THR A 202 6.13 -6.09 5.86
CA THR A 202 5.36 -7.31 5.64
C THR A 202 6.25 -8.34 4.96
N ARG A 203 6.51 -9.44 5.66
CA ARG A 203 7.21 -10.60 5.12
C ARG A 203 6.20 -11.68 4.75
N GLU A 204 6.34 -12.19 3.54
CA GLU A 204 5.54 -13.32 3.07
C GLU A 204 6.44 -14.48 2.67
N VAL A 205 6.02 -15.69 3.04
CA VAL A 205 6.55 -16.94 2.55
C VAL A 205 5.42 -17.67 1.86
N SER A 206 5.63 -18.07 0.60
CA SER A 206 4.63 -18.81 -0.16
C SER A 206 5.21 -20.06 -0.80
N PHE A 207 4.34 -21.06 -0.96
CA PHE A 207 4.61 -22.27 -1.71
C PHE A 207 3.41 -22.57 -2.61
N GLY A 208 3.65 -22.83 -3.90
CA GLY A 208 2.61 -23.07 -4.88
C GLY A 208 2.91 -24.25 -5.79
N ALA A 209 1.85 -24.79 -6.38
CA ALA A 209 1.90 -25.83 -7.40
C ALA A 209 0.96 -25.48 -8.57
N ASP A 210 1.51 -25.49 -9.79
CA ASP A 210 0.77 -25.32 -11.04
C ASP A 210 0.71 -26.68 -11.74
N LEU A 211 -0.50 -27.19 -11.95
CA LEU A 211 -0.75 -28.49 -12.54
C LEU A 211 -1.62 -28.32 -13.78
N ALA A 212 -1.30 -29.06 -14.85
CA ALA A 212 -2.13 -29.13 -16.06
C ALA A 212 -2.27 -30.56 -16.54
N PHE A 213 -3.52 -30.94 -16.85
CA PHE A 213 -3.90 -32.28 -17.22
C PHE A 213 -4.75 -32.31 -18.51
N PHE A 214 -4.75 -33.49 -19.19
CA PHE A 214 -5.62 -33.79 -20.33
C PHE A 214 -5.47 -32.77 -21.46
N ASN A 215 -4.24 -32.56 -21.94
CA ASN A 215 -3.90 -31.55 -22.96
C ASN A 215 -4.36 -30.13 -22.55
N ASN A 216 -4.07 -29.76 -21.29
CA ASN A 216 -4.41 -28.49 -20.67
C ASN A 216 -5.93 -28.23 -20.55
N ARG A 217 -6.77 -29.28 -20.60
CA ARG A 217 -8.21 -29.12 -20.39
C ARG A 217 -8.60 -28.90 -18.94
N LEU A 218 -7.77 -29.37 -18.01
CA LEU A 218 -7.91 -29.12 -16.58
C LEU A 218 -6.63 -28.50 -16.05
N THR A 219 -6.73 -27.33 -15.45
CA THR A 219 -5.61 -26.69 -14.76
C THR A 219 -5.97 -26.43 -13.30
N VAL A 220 -4.98 -26.62 -12.44
CA VAL A 220 -5.08 -26.36 -11.00
C VAL A 220 -3.90 -25.49 -10.60
N ASP A 221 -4.14 -24.35 -9.99
CA ASP A 221 -3.15 -23.51 -9.31
C ASP A 221 -3.51 -23.50 -7.81
N ALA A 222 -2.58 -23.93 -6.98
CA ALA A 222 -2.75 -23.93 -5.54
C ALA A 222 -1.57 -23.22 -4.89
N THR A 223 -1.84 -22.25 -4.00
CA THR A 223 -0.82 -21.50 -3.28
C THR A 223 -1.15 -21.43 -1.79
N LEU A 224 -0.20 -21.87 -0.97
CA LEU A 224 -0.20 -21.67 0.47
C LEU A 224 0.70 -20.50 0.80
N TYR A 225 0.24 -19.57 1.67
CA TYR A 225 1.07 -18.46 2.10
C TYR A 225 0.95 -18.20 3.60
N ASN A 226 2.02 -17.63 4.15
CA ASN A 226 2.08 -17.10 5.50
C ASN A 226 2.68 -15.69 5.45
N ARG A 227 1.89 -14.69 5.83
CA ARG A 227 2.23 -13.27 5.80
C ARG A 227 2.28 -12.73 7.23
N ASN A 228 3.38 -12.09 7.57
CA ASN A 228 3.59 -11.48 8.89
C ASN A 228 4.00 -10.03 8.71
N THR A 229 3.21 -9.12 9.27
CA THR A 229 3.52 -7.68 9.31
C THR A 229 4.02 -7.30 10.68
N ARG A 230 5.14 -6.59 10.73
CA ARG A 230 5.73 -6.03 11.95
C ARG A 230 5.78 -4.50 11.89
N ASN A 231 5.92 -3.88 13.06
CA ASN A 231 6.00 -2.42 13.21
C ASN A 231 4.77 -1.69 12.64
N VAL A 232 3.59 -2.30 12.72
CA VAL A 232 2.35 -1.66 12.24
C VAL A 232 2.15 -0.33 12.94
N ILE A 233 1.96 0.73 12.19
CA ILE A 233 1.76 2.09 12.68
C ILE A 233 0.29 2.27 13.05
N LEU A 234 0.02 2.54 14.31
CA LEU A 234 -1.32 2.68 14.87
C LEU A 234 -1.47 4.01 15.58
N TYR A 235 -2.70 4.54 15.58
CA TYR A 235 -3.13 5.61 16.47
C TYR A 235 -3.43 5.00 17.83
N VAL A 236 -2.50 5.16 18.77
CA VAL A 236 -2.63 4.63 20.12
C VAL A 236 -3.28 5.69 21.02
N PRO A 237 -4.43 5.38 21.67
CA PRO A 237 -5.04 6.30 22.60
C PRO A 237 -4.10 6.64 23.77
N VAL A 238 -4.05 7.91 24.14
CA VAL A 238 -3.27 8.41 25.29
C VAL A 238 -4.19 9.24 26.21
N SER A 239 -3.74 9.45 27.44
CA SER A 239 -4.51 10.27 28.39
C SER A 239 -4.63 11.70 27.87
N GLY A 240 -5.86 12.25 27.86
CA GLY A 240 -6.12 13.64 27.47
C GLY A 240 -5.37 14.69 28.31
N THR A 241 -4.90 14.31 29.50
CA THR A 241 -4.06 15.18 30.35
C THR A 241 -2.70 15.50 29.71
N SER A 242 -2.29 14.74 28.69
CA SER A 242 -1.08 15.02 27.89
C SER A 242 -1.28 16.13 26.84
N GLY A 243 -2.51 16.65 26.69
CA GLY A 243 -2.87 17.65 25.67
C GLY A 243 -3.23 17.07 24.31
N VAL A 244 -3.18 15.75 24.14
CA VAL A 244 -3.56 15.01 22.93
C VAL A 244 -4.36 13.77 23.33
N THR A 245 -5.15 13.23 22.40
CA THR A 245 -5.97 12.03 22.66
C THR A 245 -5.42 10.77 22.01
N SER A 246 -4.49 10.91 21.07
CA SER A 246 -3.81 9.79 20.41
C SER A 246 -2.37 10.13 20.06
N ALA A 247 -1.55 9.09 19.86
CA ALA A 247 -0.18 9.21 19.36
C ALA A 247 0.09 8.13 18.32
N LEU A 248 0.81 8.48 17.25
CA LEU A 248 1.25 7.52 16.26
C LEU A 248 2.44 6.70 16.80
N GLN A 249 2.33 5.38 16.74
CA GLN A 249 3.37 4.47 17.24
C GLN A 249 3.45 3.19 16.40
N ASN A 250 4.65 2.63 16.29
CA ASN A 250 4.85 1.28 15.77
C ASN A 250 4.48 0.25 16.85
N ALA A 251 3.21 -0.07 17.00
CA ALA A 251 2.68 -0.82 18.14
C ALA A 251 2.04 -2.17 17.77
N GLY A 252 1.93 -2.49 16.49
CA GLY A 252 1.18 -3.65 16.02
C GLY A 252 2.03 -4.73 15.35
N LYS A 253 1.49 -5.96 15.38
CA LYS A 253 1.92 -7.09 14.56
C LYS A 253 0.68 -7.78 14.02
N LEU A 254 0.73 -8.21 12.76
CA LEU A 254 -0.34 -8.97 12.11
C LEU A 254 0.24 -10.25 11.54
N SER A 255 -0.55 -11.33 11.60
CA SER A 255 -0.22 -12.59 10.95
C SER A 255 -1.44 -13.09 10.17
N THR A 256 -1.22 -13.46 8.92
CA THR A 256 -2.25 -14.00 8.02
C THR A 256 -1.71 -15.24 7.35
N LYS A 257 -2.51 -16.32 7.36
CA LYS A 257 -2.22 -17.55 6.63
C LYS A 257 -3.39 -17.84 5.70
N GLY A 258 -3.12 -18.29 4.49
CA GLY A 258 -4.17 -18.59 3.54
C GLY A 258 -3.78 -19.68 2.54
N LEU A 259 -4.84 -20.24 1.96
CA LEU A 259 -4.79 -21.12 0.80
C LEU A 259 -5.59 -20.47 -0.32
N GLU A 260 -4.96 -20.31 -1.46
CA GLU A 260 -5.61 -19.90 -2.71
C GLU A 260 -5.67 -21.09 -3.64
N LEU A 261 -6.84 -21.35 -4.22
CA LEU A 261 -7.07 -22.46 -5.14
C LEU A 261 -7.85 -21.95 -6.34
N LEU A 262 -7.25 -22.10 -7.52
CA LEU A 262 -7.92 -21.86 -8.80
C LEU A 262 -7.99 -23.17 -9.59
N VAL A 263 -9.19 -23.57 -9.97
CA VAL A 263 -9.43 -24.71 -10.85
C VAL A 263 -10.14 -24.22 -12.09
N SER A 264 -9.55 -24.49 -13.26
CA SER A 264 -10.13 -24.11 -14.56
C SER A 264 -10.23 -25.34 -15.45
N GLY A 265 -11.37 -25.48 -16.16
CA GLY A 265 -11.65 -26.63 -17.00
C GLY A 265 -12.33 -26.27 -18.31
N THR A 266 -11.95 -26.97 -19.37
CA THR A 266 -12.61 -26.93 -20.70
C THR A 266 -13.14 -28.34 -21.02
N PRO A 267 -14.35 -28.69 -20.55
CA PRO A 267 -14.86 -30.06 -20.66
C PRO A 267 -15.13 -30.49 -22.11
N ILE A 268 -15.51 -29.54 -22.97
CA ILE A 268 -15.81 -29.79 -24.38
C ILE A 268 -14.99 -28.81 -25.21
N LYS A 269 -14.23 -29.35 -26.16
CA LYS A 269 -13.53 -28.58 -27.19
C LYS A 269 -14.20 -28.92 -28.52
N THR A 270 -14.96 -28.00 -29.06
CA THR A 270 -15.53 -28.08 -30.41
C THR A 270 -14.47 -27.73 -31.47
#